data_28df673e1d675e3f805f64984f91733a
#
_entry.id   28df673e1d675e3f805f64984f91733a
#
_cell.length_a   1.000
_cell.length_b   1.000
_cell.length_c   1.000
_cell.angle_alpha   90.00
_cell.angle_beta   90.00
_cell.angle_gamma   90.00
#
_symmetry.space_group_name_H-M   'P 1'
#
loop_
_entity.id
_entity.type
_entity.pdbx_description
1 polymer ?
#
loop_
_entity_poly.entity_id
_entity_poly.type
_entity_poly.pdbx_seq_one_letter_code
_entity_poly.pdbx_strand_id
1 'polypeptide(L)'
;MRLTLPTVWMAPVLVATGLALAACGSGSEDSPDSADSAGGEPTEAAAPDSGLPVEALPATDRNGWVDCPYLDTEWVAQTNGQRVTGVGIDERFDTPACQFWSYPEEPQLTVVVRHMDSPEAAMQVVDWATPIAYTSPADQPVGWNGGRHGGGEVPDRIGAAYSVAKGSHAVTVFTNQDESVKAQHVAEQVIATLGL
;
A
#
# COMPACT_ATOMS: atom_id res chain seq x y z
N MET A 1 14.60 -48.56 -11.03
CA MET A 1 14.05 -47.62 -12.01
C MET A 1 15.02 -46.47 -12.13
N ARG A 2 15.64 -46.26 -13.29
CA ARG A 2 16.75 -45.32 -13.48
C ARG A 2 16.22 -43.94 -13.82
N LEU A 3 16.60 -42.90 -13.06
CA LEU A 3 16.35 -41.50 -13.41
C LEU A 3 17.41 -41.04 -14.41
N THR A 4 16.94 -40.49 -15.53
CA THR A 4 17.77 -39.79 -16.53
C THR A 4 17.59 -38.27 -16.34
N LEU A 5 18.70 -37.56 -16.10
CA LEU A 5 18.80 -36.10 -16.12
C LEU A 5 18.96 -35.62 -17.57
N PRO A 6 18.36 -34.48 -17.97
CA PRO A 6 18.72 -33.80 -19.19
C PRO A 6 19.79 -32.72 -18.97
N THR A 7 20.69 -32.69 -19.89
CA THR A 7 21.88 -31.88 -20.06
C THR A 7 21.53 -30.42 -20.36
N VAL A 8 22.22 -29.50 -19.65
CA VAL A 8 22.17 -28.04 -19.87
C VAL A 8 23.07 -27.66 -21.05
N TRP A 9 22.54 -26.94 -22.02
CA TRP A 9 23.30 -26.30 -23.08
C TRP A 9 23.58 -24.83 -22.71
N MET A 10 24.88 -24.51 -22.61
CA MET A 10 25.41 -23.13 -22.54
C MET A 10 25.66 -22.61 -23.96
N ALA A 11 25.20 -21.41 -24.26
CA ALA A 11 25.58 -20.64 -25.41
C ALA A 11 26.17 -19.29 -24.96
N PRO A 12 27.35 -18.87 -25.50
CA PRO A 12 27.94 -17.58 -25.18
C PRO A 12 27.41 -16.48 -26.10
N VAL A 13 27.11 -15.29 -25.57
CA VAL A 13 26.85 -14.08 -26.36
C VAL A 13 27.96 -13.08 -26.18
N LEU A 14 28.46 -12.66 -27.34
CA LEU A 14 29.57 -11.74 -27.57
C LEU A 14 29.23 -10.30 -27.16
N VAL A 15 30.25 -9.66 -26.60
CA VAL A 15 30.38 -8.22 -26.32
C VAL A 15 30.61 -7.45 -27.61
N ALA A 16 29.89 -6.37 -27.82
CA ALA A 16 30.24 -5.33 -28.79
C ALA A 16 30.33 -3.97 -28.08
N THR A 17 31.55 -3.48 -27.93
CA THR A 17 31.94 -2.15 -27.52
C THR A 17 31.71 -1.15 -28.64
N GLY A 18 31.03 -0.05 -28.37
CA GLY A 18 30.94 1.11 -29.26
C GLY A 18 31.25 2.40 -28.50
N LEU A 19 32.50 2.93 -28.73
CA LEU A 19 32.88 4.30 -28.37
C LEU A 19 32.36 5.27 -29.44
N ALA A 20 31.82 6.40 -29.05
CA ALA A 20 31.79 7.60 -29.89
C ALA A 20 31.90 8.87 -29.04
N LEU A 21 32.80 9.72 -29.49
CA LEU A 21 33.37 10.92 -28.87
C LEU A 21 32.49 12.17 -28.99
N ALA A 22 32.62 12.99 -27.99
CA ALA A 22 32.70 14.46 -27.91
C ALA A 22 32.23 15.35 -29.08
N ALA A 23 31.46 16.39 -28.72
CA ALA A 23 31.68 17.74 -29.27
C ALA A 23 31.16 18.79 -28.27
N CYS A 24 32.08 19.64 -27.78
CA CYS A 24 31.79 20.92 -27.14
C CYS A 24 31.34 21.93 -28.21
N GLY A 25 30.36 22.75 -27.89
CA GLY A 25 29.93 23.92 -28.65
C GLY A 25 29.48 25.02 -27.71
N SER A 26 30.40 25.99 -27.47
CA SER A 26 30.09 27.27 -26.82
C SER A 26 29.43 28.22 -27.83
N GLY A 27 28.41 28.94 -27.40
CA GLY A 27 27.80 30.03 -28.18
C GLY A 27 26.85 30.81 -27.28
N SER A 28 27.31 32.02 -26.96
CA SER A 28 26.58 33.03 -26.20
C SER A 28 25.58 33.80 -27.06
N GLU A 29 24.67 34.50 -26.36
CA GLU A 29 23.95 35.74 -26.70
C GLU A 29 22.58 35.61 -27.38
N ASP A 30 21.61 36.04 -26.76
CA ASP A 30 20.68 37.16 -26.76
C ASP A 30 19.24 36.78 -26.47
N SER A 31 18.67 37.42 -25.46
CA SER A 31 17.22 37.56 -25.20
C SER A 31 16.67 38.64 -26.16
N PRO A 32 15.34 38.80 -26.42
CA PRO A 32 14.28 38.76 -25.39
C PRO A 32 12.89 38.22 -25.88
N ASP A 33 12.08 37.99 -24.85
CA ASP A 33 10.62 38.28 -24.81
C ASP A 33 9.65 37.42 -25.64
N SER A 34 8.88 36.62 -24.99
CA SER A 34 7.42 36.64 -25.03
C SER A 34 6.84 35.61 -24.07
N ALA A 35 6.03 36.13 -23.15
CA ALA A 35 5.19 35.41 -22.24
C ALA A 35 4.21 34.49 -22.98
N ASP A 36 4.13 33.23 -22.54
CA ASP A 36 2.86 32.51 -22.54
C ASP A 36 2.77 31.70 -21.25
N SER A 37 1.94 32.25 -20.35
CA SER A 37 1.62 31.65 -19.07
C SER A 37 0.62 30.51 -19.31
N ALA A 38 1.10 29.32 -19.54
CA ALA A 38 0.32 28.12 -19.26
C ALA A 38 0.37 27.89 -17.74
N GLY A 39 -0.61 28.46 -17.04
CA GLY A 39 -0.88 28.16 -15.65
C GLY A 39 -1.27 26.68 -15.52
N GLY A 40 -0.27 25.83 -15.29
CA GLY A 40 -0.49 24.57 -14.64
C GLY A 40 -0.79 24.91 -13.18
N GLU A 41 -2.04 24.73 -12.76
CA GLU A 41 -2.36 24.69 -11.34
C GLU A 41 -1.44 23.64 -10.70
N PRO A 42 -0.69 23.99 -9.66
CA PRO A 42 -0.01 22.98 -8.88
C PRO A 42 -1.11 22.07 -8.34
N THR A 43 -1.11 20.80 -8.76
CA THR A 43 -1.83 19.76 -8.05
C THR A 43 -1.29 19.84 -6.64
N GLU A 44 -2.10 20.38 -5.74
CA GLU A 44 -1.79 20.44 -4.31
C GLU A 44 -1.49 19.00 -3.87
N ALA A 45 -0.21 18.72 -3.67
CA ALA A 45 0.18 17.45 -3.10
C ALA A 45 -0.52 17.35 -1.76
N ALA A 46 -1.39 16.35 -1.59
CA ALA A 46 -2.09 16.11 -0.35
C ALA A 46 -1.06 16.17 0.79
N ALA A 47 -1.33 17.03 1.78
CA ALA A 47 -0.44 17.15 2.93
C ALA A 47 -0.26 15.75 3.56
N PRO A 48 0.95 15.39 3.99
CA PRO A 48 1.13 14.11 4.66
C PRO A 48 0.24 14.04 5.90
N ASP A 49 -0.21 12.84 6.25
CA ASP A 49 -1.03 12.54 7.42
C ASP A 49 -0.20 12.84 8.71
N SER A 50 0.13 14.09 8.86
CA SER A 50 1.08 14.59 9.83
C SER A 50 0.48 14.62 11.23
N GLY A 51 1.25 14.13 12.20
CA GLY A 51 0.95 14.21 13.62
C GLY A 51 0.38 12.94 14.23
N LEU A 52 0.00 11.95 13.47
CA LEU A 52 -0.36 10.65 14.01
C LEU A 52 0.89 9.74 14.14
N PRO A 53 1.03 9.00 15.25
CA PRO A 53 2.08 7.99 15.39
C PRO A 53 2.03 6.96 14.26
N VAL A 54 3.17 6.34 13.96
CA VAL A 54 3.28 5.25 12.97
C VAL A 54 2.30 4.11 13.28
N GLU A 55 2.15 3.79 14.56
CA GLU A 55 1.29 2.74 15.10
C GLU A 55 -0.17 3.16 15.34
N ALA A 56 -0.56 4.34 14.84
CA ALA A 56 -1.92 4.81 15.05
C ALA A 56 -2.96 3.85 14.43
N LEU A 57 -3.91 3.45 15.26
CA LEU A 57 -5.09 2.72 14.83
C LEU A 57 -6.32 3.63 14.85
N PRO A 58 -7.28 3.41 13.96
CA PRO A 58 -8.52 4.16 13.97
C PRO A 58 -9.34 3.84 15.22
N ALA A 59 -10.07 4.86 15.69
CA ALA A 59 -11.03 4.76 16.78
C ALA A 59 -12.41 5.16 16.25
N THR A 60 -13.29 4.17 16.07
CA THR A 60 -14.64 4.39 15.55
C THR A 60 -15.68 3.78 16.48
N ASP A 61 -16.93 4.25 16.38
CA ASP A 61 -18.05 3.64 17.09
C ASP A 61 -18.49 2.36 16.35
N ARG A 62 -18.46 1.23 17.06
CA ARG A 62 -18.94 -0.06 16.58
C ARG A 62 -20.38 -0.04 16.07
N ASN A 63 -21.24 0.78 16.66
CA ASN A 63 -22.64 0.90 16.28
C ASN A 63 -22.88 2.01 15.26
N GLY A 64 -21.81 2.68 14.81
CA GLY A 64 -21.87 3.67 13.77
C GLY A 64 -22.26 3.05 12.42
N TRP A 65 -22.82 3.88 11.55
CA TRP A 65 -23.09 3.51 10.17
C TRP A 65 -22.75 4.70 9.27
N VAL A 66 -21.47 4.83 9.00
CA VAL A 66 -20.93 5.88 8.13
C VAL A 66 -20.17 5.21 7.00
N ASP A 67 -20.60 5.40 5.76
CA ASP A 67 -20.01 4.73 4.61
C ASP A 67 -18.53 5.07 4.45
N CYS A 68 -17.72 4.05 4.21
CA CYS A 68 -16.31 4.22 3.85
C CYS A 68 -16.22 4.83 2.43
N PRO A 69 -15.50 5.94 2.21
CA PRO A 69 -15.55 6.66 0.95
C PRO A 69 -14.92 5.92 -0.23
N TYR A 70 -14.15 4.85 0.00
CA TYR A 70 -13.42 4.11 -1.02
C TYR A 70 -13.66 2.60 -1.02
N LEU A 71 -14.50 2.08 -0.11
CA LEU A 71 -14.86 0.67 -0.05
C LEU A 71 -16.38 0.51 0.15
N ASP A 72 -17.00 -0.21 -0.75
CA ASP A 72 -18.40 -0.57 -0.65
C ASP A 72 -18.64 -1.62 0.44
N THR A 73 -19.64 -1.40 1.27
CA THR A 73 -19.96 -2.26 2.43
C THR A 73 -20.36 -3.68 2.05
N GLU A 74 -21.10 -3.84 0.94
CA GLU A 74 -21.54 -5.16 0.49
C GLU A 74 -20.34 -5.93 -0.12
N TRP A 75 -19.49 -5.24 -0.87
CA TRP A 75 -18.26 -5.81 -1.39
C TRP A 75 -17.34 -6.29 -0.26
N VAL A 76 -17.20 -5.50 0.82
CA VAL A 76 -16.42 -5.89 2.01
C VAL A 76 -17.03 -7.16 2.65
N ALA A 77 -18.34 -7.20 2.83
CA ALA A 77 -19.02 -8.36 3.41
C ALA A 77 -18.77 -9.64 2.59
N GLN A 78 -18.79 -9.54 1.26
CA GLN A 78 -18.54 -10.66 0.36
C GLN A 78 -17.06 -11.09 0.39
N THR A 79 -16.13 -10.14 0.32
CA THR A 79 -14.69 -10.41 0.28
C THR A 79 -14.19 -11.00 1.60
N ASN A 80 -14.62 -10.44 2.73
CA ASN A 80 -14.21 -10.92 4.05
C ASN A 80 -15.04 -12.13 4.51
N GLY A 81 -16.18 -12.40 3.87
CA GLY A 81 -17.05 -13.54 4.18
C GLY A 81 -17.84 -13.37 5.47
N GLN A 82 -18.03 -12.14 5.92
CA GLN A 82 -18.77 -11.80 7.14
C GLN A 82 -19.80 -10.69 6.88
N ARG A 83 -20.95 -10.81 7.51
CA ARG A 83 -21.95 -9.73 7.47
C ARG A 83 -21.42 -8.49 8.18
N VAL A 84 -21.52 -7.33 7.54
CA VAL A 84 -21.24 -6.05 8.16
C VAL A 84 -22.45 -5.65 9.04
N THR A 85 -22.19 -5.29 10.28
CA THR A 85 -23.19 -4.84 11.27
C THR A 85 -22.96 -3.40 11.71
N GLY A 86 -21.88 -2.78 11.30
CA GLY A 86 -21.54 -1.39 11.53
C GLY A 86 -20.35 -0.99 10.68
N VAL A 87 -20.29 0.29 10.34
CA VAL A 87 -19.16 0.92 9.61
C VAL A 87 -18.85 2.24 10.30
N GLY A 88 -17.57 2.48 10.55
CA GLY A 88 -17.09 3.75 11.08
C GLY A 88 -15.88 4.26 10.30
N ILE A 89 -15.72 5.57 10.27
CA ILE A 89 -14.56 6.24 9.70
C ILE A 89 -13.85 7.05 10.78
N ASP A 90 -12.54 7.20 10.65
CA ASP A 90 -11.73 8.05 11.49
C ASP A 90 -11.06 9.12 10.61
N GLU A 91 -11.59 10.33 10.70
CA GLU A 91 -11.16 11.48 9.89
C GLU A 91 -9.86 12.13 10.39
N ARG A 92 -9.24 11.62 11.46
CA ARG A 92 -7.89 12.06 11.87
C ARG A 92 -6.82 11.66 10.86
N PHE A 93 -7.09 10.65 10.05
CA PHE A 93 -6.26 10.24 8.92
C PHE A 93 -6.64 11.06 7.68
N ASP A 94 -5.68 11.56 6.89
CA ASP A 94 -5.93 12.35 5.66
C ASP A 94 -6.81 11.61 4.66
N THR A 95 -6.52 10.33 4.45
CA THR A 95 -7.48 9.40 3.87
C THR A 95 -8.21 8.75 5.03
N PRO A 96 -9.51 9.03 5.23
CA PRO A 96 -10.22 8.53 6.39
C PRO A 96 -10.04 7.02 6.57
N ALA A 97 -9.58 6.59 7.74
CA ALA A 97 -9.44 5.17 8.02
C ALA A 97 -10.82 4.56 8.24
N CYS A 98 -11.03 3.34 7.71
CA CYS A 98 -12.32 2.66 7.78
C CYS A 98 -12.25 1.43 8.69
N GLN A 99 -13.25 1.26 9.53
CA GLN A 99 -13.48 0.04 10.29
C GLN A 99 -14.86 -0.55 9.97
N PHE A 100 -14.87 -1.83 9.67
CA PHE A 100 -16.10 -2.60 9.43
C PHE A 100 -16.29 -3.59 10.57
N TRP A 101 -17.47 -3.61 11.14
CA TRP A 101 -17.82 -4.43 12.29
C TRP A 101 -18.67 -5.63 11.87
N SER A 102 -18.58 -6.70 12.63
CA SER A 102 -19.43 -7.88 12.55
C SER A 102 -19.92 -8.26 13.94
N TYR A 103 -20.23 -9.53 14.17
CA TYR A 103 -20.72 -10.01 15.47
C TYR A 103 -19.64 -10.05 16.57
N PRO A 104 -18.37 -10.41 16.29
CA PRO A 104 -17.30 -10.33 17.29
C PRO A 104 -17.07 -8.91 17.83
N GLU A 105 -16.37 -8.81 18.96
CA GLU A 105 -16.05 -7.51 19.57
C GLU A 105 -15.05 -6.72 18.75
N GLU A 106 -14.11 -7.41 18.09
CA GLU A 106 -13.11 -6.79 17.24
C GLU A 106 -13.67 -6.47 15.85
N PRO A 107 -13.17 -5.42 15.19
CA PRO A 107 -13.51 -5.14 13.80
C PRO A 107 -13.22 -6.35 12.91
N GLN A 108 -14.15 -6.69 12.02
CA GLN A 108 -13.86 -7.71 11.02
C GLN A 108 -12.81 -7.26 10.00
N LEU A 109 -12.73 -5.95 9.79
CA LEU A 109 -11.79 -5.34 8.85
C LEU A 109 -11.46 -3.93 9.32
N THR A 110 -10.17 -3.60 9.32
CA THR A 110 -9.65 -2.25 9.54
C THR A 110 -8.73 -1.89 8.38
N VAL A 111 -8.98 -0.74 7.77
CA VAL A 111 -8.20 -0.24 6.64
C VAL A 111 -7.62 1.11 7.00
N VAL A 112 -6.31 1.24 6.86
CA VAL A 112 -5.55 2.46 7.11
C VAL A 112 -4.71 2.79 5.88
N VAL A 113 -4.91 3.98 5.35
CA VAL A 113 -4.09 4.54 4.28
C VAL A 113 -3.31 5.70 4.86
N ARG A 114 -1.98 5.69 4.72
CA ARG A 114 -1.08 6.71 5.24
C ARG A 114 -0.33 7.37 4.08
N HIS A 115 -0.23 8.69 4.14
CA HIS A 115 0.68 9.45 3.30
C HIS A 115 1.75 10.08 4.21
N MET A 116 2.90 9.46 4.26
CA MET A 116 4.00 9.81 5.16
C MET A 116 4.94 10.84 4.52
N ASP A 117 5.80 11.47 5.33
CA ASP A 117 6.77 12.45 4.85
C ASP A 117 7.87 11.86 3.94
N SER A 118 8.09 10.55 4.00
CA SER A 118 9.10 9.87 3.21
C SER A 118 8.76 8.40 2.95
N PRO A 119 9.41 7.76 1.95
CA PRO A 119 9.30 6.32 1.73
C PRO A 119 9.74 5.49 2.95
N GLU A 120 10.75 5.94 3.68
CA GLU A 120 11.25 5.27 4.89
C GLU A 120 10.20 5.32 6.00
N ALA A 121 9.50 6.46 6.16
CA ALA A 121 8.42 6.59 7.12
C ALA A 121 7.21 5.71 6.73
N ALA A 122 6.89 5.60 5.44
CA ALA A 122 5.87 4.68 4.95
C ALA A 122 6.22 3.21 5.24
N MET A 123 7.50 2.83 5.06
CA MET A 123 7.98 1.51 5.43
C MET A 123 7.91 1.24 6.94
N GLN A 124 8.10 2.25 7.80
CA GLN A 124 7.92 2.07 9.25
C GLN A 124 6.47 1.69 9.60
N VAL A 125 5.47 2.21 8.88
CA VAL A 125 4.07 1.79 9.05
C VAL A 125 3.92 0.31 8.67
N VAL A 126 4.54 -0.12 7.57
CA VAL A 126 4.53 -1.52 7.12
C VAL A 126 5.21 -2.42 8.17
N ASP A 127 6.41 -2.06 8.62
CA ASP A 127 7.18 -2.86 9.58
C ASP A 127 6.47 -2.98 10.94
N TRP A 128 5.75 -1.93 11.35
CA TRP A 128 4.90 -1.99 12.52
C TRP A 128 3.70 -2.92 12.32
N ALA A 129 3.01 -2.80 11.18
CA ALA A 129 1.81 -3.58 10.89
C ALA A 129 2.13 -5.06 10.65
N THR A 130 3.25 -5.32 9.97
CA THR A 130 3.70 -6.65 9.57
C THR A 130 5.18 -6.84 9.92
N PRO A 131 5.51 -7.06 11.22
CA PRO A 131 6.90 -7.13 11.68
C PRO A 131 7.68 -8.25 10.99
N ILE A 132 8.83 -7.92 10.43
CA ILE A 132 9.68 -8.81 9.60
C ILE A 132 9.97 -10.16 10.25
N ALA A 133 10.08 -10.19 11.58
CA ALA A 133 10.38 -11.42 12.33
C ALA A 133 9.26 -12.49 12.26
N TYR A 134 8.04 -12.09 11.90
CA TYR A 134 6.84 -12.94 11.96
C TYR A 134 6.08 -13.00 10.63
N THR A 135 6.58 -12.37 9.57
CA THR A 135 5.80 -12.14 8.36
C THR A 135 6.49 -12.64 7.11
N SER A 136 5.70 -12.95 6.10
CA SER A 136 6.17 -13.24 4.75
C SER A 136 6.15 -11.96 3.90
N PRO A 137 7.04 -11.84 2.90
CA PRO A 137 7.01 -10.70 1.98
C PRO A 137 5.67 -10.56 1.24
N ALA A 138 5.27 -9.32 0.96
CA ALA A 138 4.15 -8.94 0.14
C ALA A 138 4.63 -7.99 -0.97
N ASP A 139 4.25 -8.27 -2.21
CA ASP A 139 4.72 -7.56 -3.43
C ASP A 139 3.58 -7.24 -4.41
N GLN A 140 2.34 -7.24 -3.93
CA GLN A 140 1.17 -6.92 -4.73
C GLN A 140 0.44 -5.68 -4.20
N PRO A 141 -0.12 -4.85 -5.09
CA PRO A 141 0.03 -4.88 -6.55
C PRO A 141 1.45 -4.48 -7.01
N VAL A 142 1.77 -4.71 -8.27
CA VAL A 142 3.10 -4.45 -8.83
C VAL A 142 3.61 -3.04 -8.48
N GLY A 143 4.84 -2.97 -7.98
CA GLY A 143 5.47 -1.72 -7.52
C GLY A 143 5.24 -1.40 -6.04
N TRP A 144 4.45 -2.19 -5.34
CA TRP A 144 4.28 -2.12 -3.89
C TRP A 144 5.11 -3.21 -3.21
N ASN A 145 5.60 -2.93 -2.01
CA ASN A 145 6.40 -3.86 -1.23
C ASN A 145 6.00 -3.78 0.25
N GLY A 146 6.06 -4.91 0.94
CA GLY A 146 5.74 -4.95 2.36
C GLY A 146 5.70 -6.35 2.92
N GLY A 147 4.79 -6.58 3.85
CA GLY A 147 4.64 -7.83 4.56
C GLY A 147 3.20 -8.30 4.70
N ARG A 148 3.06 -9.58 5.04
CA ARG A 148 1.77 -10.20 5.38
C ARG A 148 1.96 -11.29 6.41
N HIS A 149 0.94 -11.50 7.23
CA HIS A 149 0.89 -12.62 8.17
C HIS A 149 -0.52 -13.19 8.29
N GLY A 150 -0.62 -14.44 8.68
CA GLY A 150 -1.86 -15.10 9.07
C GLY A 150 -2.27 -14.80 10.50
N GLY A 151 -3.46 -15.24 10.88
CA GLY A 151 -3.92 -15.16 12.27
C GLY A 151 -3.02 -15.95 13.21
N GLY A 152 -2.70 -15.37 14.38
CA GLY A 152 -1.87 -16.01 15.42
C GLY A 152 -0.37 -16.06 15.12
N GLU A 153 0.11 -15.56 13.99
CA GLU A 153 1.54 -15.52 13.66
C GLU A 153 2.29 -14.39 14.38
N VAL A 154 1.64 -13.25 14.57
CA VAL A 154 2.21 -12.10 15.29
C VAL A 154 1.65 -12.08 16.71
N PRO A 155 2.50 -12.03 17.76
CA PRO A 155 2.04 -11.94 19.14
C PRO A 155 1.10 -10.74 19.36
N ASP A 156 0.07 -10.94 20.17
CA ASP A 156 -0.92 -9.92 20.56
C ASP A 156 -1.73 -9.33 19.38
N ARG A 157 -1.68 -9.95 18.20
CA ARG A 157 -2.51 -9.58 17.06
C ARG A 157 -3.59 -10.62 16.79
N ILE A 158 -4.80 -10.12 16.59
CA ILE A 158 -5.95 -10.94 16.21
C ILE A 158 -6.03 -10.95 14.69
N GLY A 159 -6.11 -12.16 14.12
CA GLY A 159 -6.31 -12.35 12.70
C GLY A 159 -5.09 -12.01 11.84
N ALA A 160 -5.33 -11.87 10.55
CA ALA A 160 -4.31 -11.65 9.54
C ALA A 160 -4.13 -10.18 9.20
N ALA A 161 -2.99 -9.85 8.63
CA ALA A 161 -2.74 -8.53 8.07
C ALA A 161 -2.02 -8.60 6.71
N TYR A 162 -2.20 -7.52 5.95
CA TYR A 162 -1.48 -7.19 4.73
C TYR A 162 -1.11 -5.72 4.76
N SER A 163 0.16 -5.40 4.64
CA SER A 163 0.63 -4.02 4.67
C SER A 163 1.72 -3.81 3.63
N VAL A 164 1.53 -2.82 2.77
CA VAL A 164 2.45 -2.51 1.67
C VAL A 164 2.64 -1.01 1.51
N ALA A 165 3.82 -0.62 1.03
CA ALA A 165 4.17 0.77 0.74
C ALA A 165 4.70 0.94 -0.69
N LYS A 166 4.48 2.14 -1.25
CA LYS A 166 5.03 2.62 -2.52
C LYS A 166 5.27 4.12 -2.42
N GLY A 167 6.53 4.54 -2.56
CA GLY A 167 6.89 5.92 -2.26
C GLY A 167 6.51 6.27 -0.82
N SER A 168 5.89 7.41 -0.61
CA SER A 168 5.43 7.87 0.71
C SER A 168 4.08 7.30 1.15
N HIS A 169 3.42 6.48 0.34
CA HIS A 169 2.13 5.89 0.70
C HIS A 169 2.31 4.52 1.35
N ALA A 170 1.53 4.25 2.39
CA ALA A 170 1.36 2.92 2.97
C ALA A 170 -0.13 2.57 3.05
N VAL A 171 -0.46 1.33 2.69
CA VAL A 171 -1.81 0.77 2.81
C VAL A 171 -1.74 -0.45 3.70
N THR A 172 -2.47 -0.40 4.80
CA THR A 172 -2.52 -1.48 5.80
C THR A 172 -3.94 -1.97 5.98
N VAL A 173 -4.11 -3.26 5.92
CA VAL A 173 -5.39 -3.94 6.14
C VAL A 173 -5.21 -5.00 7.21
N PHE A 174 -5.99 -4.87 8.28
CA PHE A 174 -6.14 -5.90 9.32
C PHE A 174 -7.51 -6.56 9.16
N THR A 175 -7.56 -7.86 9.33
CA THR A 175 -8.82 -8.63 9.36
C THR A 175 -8.84 -9.58 10.55
N ASN A 176 -10.00 -9.90 11.07
CA ASN A 176 -10.16 -10.93 12.10
C ASN A 176 -10.16 -12.37 11.55
N GLN A 177 -9.86 -12.53 10.26
CA GLN A 177 -9.72 -13.84 9.60
C GLN A 177 -8.27 -14.33 9.70
N ASP A 178 -8.09 -15.64 9.53
CA ASP A 178 -6.75 -16.25 9.60
C ASP A 178 -5.97 -16.12 8.29
N GLU A 179 -6.66 -15.93 7.15
CA GLU A 179 -6.01 -15.89 5.84
C GLU A 179 -5.68 -14.47 5.38
N SER A 180 -4.40 -14.16 5.19
CA SER A 180 -3.93 -12.86 4.71
C SER A 180 -4.33 -12.53 3.26
N VAL A 181 -4.75 -13.51 2.48
CA VAL A 181 -5.21 -13.28 1.08
C VAL A 181 -6.44 -12.37 1.03
N LYS A 182 -7.32 -12.41 2.03
CA LYS A 182 -8.48 -11.52 2.10
C LYS A 182 -8.05 -10.08 2.35
N ALA A 183 -7.12 -9.87 3.28
CA ALA A 183 -6.53 -8.56 3.53
C ALA A 183 -5.79 -8.02 2.29
N GLN A 184 -5.09 -8.88 1.54
CA GLN A 184 -4.46 -8.52 0.27
C GLN A 184 -5.49 -8.01 -0.75
N HIS A 185 -6.56 -8.74 -0.99
CA HIS A 185 -7.60 -8.32 -1.95
C HIS A 185 -8.21 -6.97 -1.58
N VAL A 186 -8.40 -6.71 -0.29
CA VAL A 186 -8.88 -5.40 0.18
C VAL A 186 -7.85 -4.32 -0.09
N ALA A 187 -6.56 -4.54 0.21
CA ALA A 187 -5.51 -3.57 -0.06
C ALA A 187 -5.40 -3.23 -1.56
N GLU A 188 -5.44 -4.24 -2.43
CA GLU A 188 -5.44 -4.08 -3.89
C GLU A 188 -6.65 -3.23 -4.35
N GLN A 189 -7.84 -3.49 -3.81
CA GLN A 189 -9.05 -2.72 -4.12
C GLN A 189 -8.92 -1.25 -3.67
N VAL A 190 -8.41 -1.01 -2.47
CA VAL A 190 -8.17 0.34 -1.93
C VAL A 190 -7.19 1.11 -2.82
N ILE A 191 -6.05 0.51 -3.14
CA ILE A 191 -5.03 1.10 -4.02
C ILE A 191 -5.64 1.47 -5.38
N ALA A 192 -6.42 0.56 -5.97
CA ALA A 192 -7.07 0.78 -7.26
C ALA A 192 -8.12 1.89 -7.20
N THR A 193 -8.95 1.92 -6.14
CA THR A 193 -10.03 2.91 -5.99
C THR A 193 -9.48 4.31 -5.75
N LEU A 194 -8.39 4.43 -4.99
CA LEU A 194 -7.75 5.71 -4.69
C LEU A 194 -6.75 6.16 -5.77
N GLY A 195 -6.40 5.29 -6.71
CA GLY A 195 -5.46 5.59 -7.79
C GLY A 195 -4.01 5.78 -7.34
N LEU A 196 -3.57 5.06 -6.30
CA LEU A 196 -2.25 5.18 -5.68
C LEU A 196 -1.12 4.47 -6.46
#